data_bb7923fdfc3aa785273e6c5e383b0d0b
#
_entry.id   bb7923fdfc3aa785273e6c5e383b0d0b
#
_cell.length_a   1.000
_cell.length_b   1.000
_cell.length_c   1.000
_cell.angle_alpha   90.00
_cell.angle_beta   90.00
_cell.angle_gamma   90.00
#
_symmetry.space_group_name_H-M   'P 1'
#
loop_
_entity.id
_entity.type
_entity.pdbx_description
1 polymer ?
#
loop_
_entity_poly.entity_id
_entity_poly.type
_entity_poly.pdbx_seq_one_letter_code
_entity_poly.pdbx_strand_id
1 'polypeptide(L)'
;MKRSAGVIMHIASLPGKFGIGTLGKEAYEYVEFLFKSGIKYWQILPLGQTGYGDSPYQSFSAFAGNPYFIDFDILNKEGLLNKGEYINENYGDNPEYIDYGLLFNIKYTVLRRAYNNFKDIDNVSLKEDFNKFIKDNKEWLDDYSLYMAVKG
;
A
#
# COMPACT_ATOMS: atom_id res chain seq x y z
N MET A 1 -11.86 16.89 -30.05
CA MET A 1 -11.10 16.25 -28.92
C MET A 1 -9.76 16.96 -28.77
N LYS A 2 -9.38 17.34 -27.55
CA LYS A 2 -8.02 17.84 -27.30
C LYS A 2 -7.09 16.62 -27.18
N ARG A 3 -5.98 16.63 -27.93
CA ARG A 3 -4.93 15.60 -27.80
C ARG A 3 -4.27 15.72 -26.41
N SER A 4 -4.00 14.62 -25.77
CA SER A 4 -3.31 14.55 -24.48
C SER A 4 -2.39 13.33 -24.45
N ALA A 5 -1.33 13.42 -23.65
CA ALA A 5 -0.41 12.32 -23.40
C ALA A 5 -0.72 11.70 -22.03
N GLY A 6 -0.49 10.41 -21.91
CA GLY A 6 -0.55 9.66 -20.69
C GLY A 6 0.60 8.65 -20.56
N VAL A 7 0.85 8.18 -19.35
CA VAL A 7 1.83 7.14 -19.04
C VAL A 7 1.11 5.99 -18.35
N ILE A 8 1.47 4.76 -18.68
CA ILE A 8 1.06 3.55 -17.98
C ILE A 8 2.23 3.11 -17.11
N MET A 9 2.06 3.11 -15.81
CA MET A 9 3.04 2.58 -14.85
C MET A 9 2.34 2.19 -13.57
N HIS A 10 2.57 0.97 -13.12
CA HIS A 10 1.99 0.49 -11.88
C HIS A 10 2.69 1.08 -10.65
N ILE A 11 1.97 1.20 -9.52
CA ILE A 11 2.54 1.67 -8.25
C ILE A 11 3.73 0.81 -7.82
N ALA A 12 3.64 -0.52 -8.00
CA ALA A 12 4.72 -1.45 -7.68
C ALA A 12 6.05 -1.12 -8.36
N SER A 13 6.02 -0.45 -9.52
CA SER A 13 7.20 -0.08 -10.31
C SER A 13 7.83 1.26 -9.92
N LEU A 14 7.23 1.98 -8.97
CA LEU A 14 7.86 3.18 -8.41
C LEU A 14 9.11 2.79 -7.63
N PRO A 15 10.16 3.62 -7.65
CA PRO A 15 11.31 3.40 -6.78
C PRO A 15 10.84 3.44 -5.32
N GLY A 16 11.47 2.64 -4.47
CA GLY A 16 11.09 2.60 -3.06
C GLY A 16 12.04 1.76 -2.24
N LYS A 17 12.21 2.11 -0.97
CA LYS A 17 13.12 1.44 -0.03
C LYS A 17 12.49 0.24 0.69
N PHE A 18 11.22 -0.06 0.41
CA PHE A 18 10.48 -1.15 1.05
C PHE A 18 10.27 -2.35 0.13
N GLY A 19 11.19 -2.56 -0.83
CA GLY A 19 11.20 -3.70 -1.76
C GLY A 19 10.13 -3.67 -2.85
N ILE A 20 9.26 -2.67 -2.84
CA ILE A 20 8.20 -2.42 -3.83
C ILE A 20 7.81 -0.94 -3.77
N GLY A 21 7.31 -0.40 -4.87
CA GLY A 21 6.75 0.95 -4.87
C GLY A 21 5.56 1.07 -3.92
N THR A 22 5.44 2.21 -3.25
CA THR A 22 4.38 2.51 -2.28
C THR A 22 3.64 3.78 -2.65
N LEU A 23 2.47 4.01 -2.04
CA LEU A 23 1.71 5.27 -2.12
C LEU A 23 2.31 6.32 -1.16
N GLY A 24 3.65 6.39 -1.14
CA GLY A 24 4.45 7.27 -0.32
C GLY A 24 5.01 8.48 -1.08
N LYS A 25 6.13 8.99 -0.58
CA LYS A 25 6.82 10.18 -1.11
C LYS A 25 7.10 10.06 -2.61
N GLU A 26 7.59 8.91 -3.05
CA GLU A 26 7.99 8.65 -4.44
C GLU A 26 6.79 8.70 -5.40
N ALA A 27 5.61 8.30 -4.94
CA ALA A 27 4.38 8.44 -5.73
C ALA A 27 3.99 9.90 -5.93
N TYR A 28 4.09 10.73 -4.89
CA TYR A 28 3.84 12.17 -5.00
C TYR A 28 4.85 12.86 -5.90
N GLU A 29 6.14 12.55 -5.76
CA GLU A 29 7.21 13.08 -6.60
C GLU A 29 7.01 12.71 -8.08
N TYR A 30 6.54 11.49 -8.33
CA TYR A 30 6.22 11.05 -9.68
C TYR A 30 5.04 11.81 -10.28
N VAL A 31 3.99 12.06 -9.52
CA VAL A 31 2.87 12.91 -9.96
C VAL A 31 3.34 14.33 -10.31
N GLU A 32 4.21 14.91 -9.48
CA GLU A 32 4.80 16.22 -9.78
C GLU A 32 5.65 16.21 -11.05
N PHE A 33 6.44 15.16 -11.25
CA PHE A 33 7.24 14.98 -12.48
C PHE A 33 6.32 14.91 -13.72
N LEU A 34 5.26 14.12 -13.67
CA LEU A 34 4.29 14.02 -14.76
C LEU A 34 3.63 15.37 -15.05
N PHE A 35 3.22 16.10 -14.02
CA PHE A 35 2.63 17.42 -14.15
C PHE A 35 3.60 18.41 -14.82
N LYS A 36 4.85 18.49 -14.36
CA LYS A 36 5.90 19.35 -14.94
C LYS A 36 6.24 18.97 -16.37
N SER A 37 6.08 17.69 -16.73
CA SER A 37 6.30 17.17 -18.09
C SER A 37 5.10 17.35 -19.03
N GLY A 38 4.00 17.96 -18.56
CA GLY A 38 2.78 18.16 -19.35
C GLY A 38 1.96 16.89 -19.59
N ILE A 39 2.27 15.79 -18.90
CA ILE A 39 1.53 14.53 -18.92
C ILE A 39 0.24 14.72 -18.14
N LYS A 40 -0.91 14.31 -18.70
CA LYS A 40 -2.23 14.56 -18.10
C LYS A 40 -2.84 13.33 -17.45
N TYR A 41 -2.40 12.14 -17.84
CA TYR A 41 -2.97 10.89 -17.38
C TYR A 41 -1.86 9.96 -16.91
N TRP A 42 -2.03 9.45 -15.71
CA TRP A 42 -1.28 8.32 -15.18
C TRP A 42 -2.24 7.13 -15.08
N GLN A 43 -2.04 6.13 -15.92
CA GLN A 43 -2.78 4.87 -15.85
C GLN A 43 -2.01 3.89 -15.00
N ILE A 44 -2.71 3.31 -14.03
CA ILE A 44 -2.20 2.27 -13.15
C ILE A 44 -2.91 0.95 -13.45
N LEU A 45 -2.33 -0.16 -12.99
CA LEU A 45 -2.97 -1.47 -12.98
C LEU A 45 -3.89 -1.59 -11.75
N PRO A 46 -4.75 -2.63 -11.67
CA PRO A 46 -5.59 -2.83 -10.49
C PRO A 46 -4.79 -2.80 -9.19
N LEU A 47 -5.32 -2.12 -8.17
CA LEU A 47 -4.65 -1.89 -6.88
C LEU A 47 -5.03 -2.93 -5.82
N GLY A 48 -5.77 -3.96 -6.18
CA GLY A 48 -6.19 -5.01 -5.25
C GLY A 48 -5.03 -5.90 -4.80
N GLN A 49 -5.24 -6.61 -3.70
CA GLN A 49 -4.28 -7.59 -3.21
C GLN A 49 -4.12 -8.73 -4.20
N THR A 50 -2.87 -9.08 -4.51
CA THR A 50 -2.52 -10.17 -5.42
C THR A 50 -2.57 -11.54 -4.73
N GLY A 51 -2.79 -12.60 -5.52
CA GLY A 51 -2.68 -13.98 -5.08
C GLY A 51 -1.33 -14.61 -5.44
N TYR A 52 -1.28 -15.93 -5.43
CA TYR A 52 -0.13 -16.68 -5.92
C TYR A 52 0.14 -16.35 -7.39
N GLY A 53 1.38 -15.96 -7.70
CA GLY A 53 1.79 -15.49 -9.04
C GLY A 53 1.77 -13.98 -9.21
N ASP A 54 1.40 -13.22 -8.17
CA ASP A 54 1.54 -11.77 -8.03
C ASP A 54 0.95 -10.91 -9.16
N SER A 55 0.00 -11.48 -9.92
CA SER A 55 -0.69 -10.76 -10.99
C SER A 55 -1.67 -9.74 -10.42
N PRO A 56 -1.58 -8.46 -10.80
CA PRO A 56 -2.51 -7.42 -10.35
C PRO A 56 -3.94 -7.65 -10.84
N TYR A 57 -4.14 -8.54 -11.82
CA TYR A 57 -5.45 -8.91 -12.36
C TYR A 57 -6.13 -10.06 -11.60
N GLN A 58 -5.46 -10.66 -10.62
CA GLN A 58 -5.99 -11.75 -9.79
C GLN A 58 -6.27 -11.27 -8.36
N SER A 59 -7.04 -10.19 -8.25
CA SER A 59 -7.41 -9.63 -6.95
C SER A 59 -8.58 -10.40 -6.31
N PHE A 60 -8.54 -10.53 -4.99
CA PHE A 60 -9.63 -11.15 -4.19
C PHE A 60 -10.79 -10.20 -3.92
N SER A 61 -10.60 -8.91 -4.15
CA SER A 61 -11.61 -7.88 -3.94
C SER A 61 -11.48 -6.77 -4.98
N ALA A 62 -12.61 -6.23 -5.42
CA ALA A 62 -12.65 -5.04 -6.25
C ALA A 62 -12.51 -3.74 -5.43
N PHE A 63 -12.64 -3.82 -4.11
CA PHE A 63 -12.67 -2.66 -3.19
C PHE A 63 -11.41 -2.53 -2.34
N ALA A 64 -10.87 -3.65 -1.86
CA ALA A 64 -9.73 -3.66 -0.96
C ALA A 64 -8.42 -3.36 -1.70
N GLY A 65 -7.67 -2.39 -1.21
CA GLY A 65 -6.34 -2.07 -1.70
C GLY A 65 -5.30 -3.11 -1.28
N ASN A 66 -4.18 -3.15 -2.03
CA ASN A 66 -3.06 -4.03 -1.71
C ASN A 66 -2.26 -3.48 -0.52
N PRO A 67 -2.13 -4.22 0.59
CA PRO A 67 -1.32 -3.80 1.73
C PRO A 67 0.16 -3.53 1.41
N TYR A 68 0.68 -4.11 0.33
CA TYR A 68 2.05 -3.85 -0.11
C TYR A 68 2.30 -2.39 -0.51
N PHE A 69 1.26 -1.65 -0.91
CA PHE A 69 1.39 -0.23 -1.28
C PHE A 69 1.34 0.74 -0.10
N ILE A 70 1.14 0.23 1.13
CA ILE A 70 1.22 1.05 2.34
C ILE A 70 2.66 1.48 2.56
N ASP A 71 2.86 2.77 2.77
CA ASP A 71 4.16 3.37 3.04
C ASP A 71 4.43 3.45 4.54
N PHE A 72 5.57 2.88 4.97
CA PHE A 72 5.89 2.81 6.40
C PHE A 72 6.38 4.15 6.97
N ASP A 73 6.92 5.05 6.15
CA ASP A 73 7.26 6.39 6.62
C ASP A 73 6.01 7.22 6.91
N ILE A 74 4.92 6.98 6.18
CA ILE A 74 3.62 7.59 6.50
C ILE A 74 3.10 7.05 7.83
N LEU A 75 3.12 5.73 8.04
CA LEU A 75 2.72 5.14 9.32
C LEU A 75 3.58 5.63 10.49
N ASN A 76 4.87 5.87 10.25
CA ASN A 76 5.75 6.49 11.26
C ASN A 76 5.33 7.93 11.58
N LYS A 77 5.00 8.75 10.57
CA LYS A 77 4.52 10.12 10.77
C LYS A 77 3.20 10.17 11.53
N GLU A 78 2.35 9.19 11.35
CA GLU A 78 1.06 9.05 12.05
C GLU A 78 1.21 8.45 13.46
N GLY A 79 2.44 8.10 13.88
CA GLY A 79 2.73 7.54 15.18
C GLY A 79 2.39 6.05 15.32
N LEU A 80 2.10 5.38 14.22
CA LEU A 80 1.76 3.96 14.18
C LEU A 80 2.99 3.04 14.12
N LEU A 81 4.16 3.58 13.75
CA LEU A 81 5.43 2.86 13.75
C LEU A 81 6.56 3.75 14.25
N ASN A 82 7.51 3.16 14.98
CA ASN A 82 8.80 3.77 15.24
C ASN A 82 9.80 3.34 14.18
N LYS A 83 10.79 4.21 13.86
CA LYS A 83 11.79 3.91 12.81
C LYS A 83 12.49 2.56 12.99
N GLY A 84 12.82 2.17 14.22
CA GLY A 84 13.46 0.90 14.54
C GLY A 84 12.62 -0.34 14.22
N GLU A 85 11.31 -0.19 14.03
CA GLU A 85 10.39 -1.29 13.78
C GLU A 85 10.29 -1.71 12.31
N TYR A 86 10.86 -0.90 11.38
CA TYR A 86 10.75 -1.18 9.95
C TYR A 86 12.02 -0.86 9.14
N ILE A 87 12.88 0.07 9.56
CA ILE A 87 13.97 0.57 8.70
C ILE A 87 15.10 -0.46 8.51
N ASN A 88 15.27 -1.37 9.46
CA ASN A 88 16.35 -2.38 9.46
C ASN A 88 15.89 -3.74 8.91
N GLU A 89 14.65 -3.85 8.45
CA GLU A 89 14.18 -5.08 7.83
C GLU A 89 14.79 -5.25 6.43
N ASN A 90 14.98 -6.49 6.03
CA ASN A 90 15.48 -6.80 4.68
C ASN A 90 14.30 -6.85 3.68
N TYR A 91 14.18 -5.82 2.86
CA TYR A 91 13.14 -5.75 1.82
C TYR A 91 13.61 -6.26 0.45
N GLY A 92 14.80 -6.83 0.36
CA GLY A 92 15.46 -7.26 -0.87
C GLY A 92 16.53 -6.26 -1.32
N ASP A 93 17.54 -6.79 -1.99
CA ASP A 93 18.75 -6.03 -2.39
C ASP A 93 18.76 -5.67 -3.87
N ASN A 94 17.83 -6.22 -4.66
CA ASN A 94 17.78 -5.98 -6.10
C ASN A 94 16.72 -4.91 -6.44
N PRO A 95 17.11 -3.71 -6.91
CA PRO A 95 16.19 -2.65 -7.26
C PRO A 95 15.38 -2.93 -8.54
N GLU A 96 15.76 -3.91 -9.34
CA GLU A 96 15.12 -4.26 -10.61
C GLU A 96 14.11 -5.41 -10.47
N TYR A 97 14.03 -6.02 -9.29
CA TYR A 97 13.18 -7.19 -9.06
C TYR A 97 12.48 -7.12 -7.68
N ILE A 98 11.20 -7.41 -7.68
CA ILE A 98 10.41 -7.50 -6.45
C ILE A 98 10.40 -8.95 -5.97
N ASP A 99 10.96 -9.21 -4.79
CA ASP A 99 10.85 -10.51 -4.12
C ASP A 99 9.54 -10.57 -3.31
N TYR A 100 8.47 -11.01 -3.95
CA TYR A 100 7.16 -11.12 -3.30
C TYR A 100 7.13 -12.12 -2.15
N GLY A 101 7.93 -13.19 -2.22
CA GLY A 101 8.04 -14.16 -1.13
C GLY A 101 8.65 -13.55 0.13
N LEU A 102 9.70 -12.74 -0.04
CA LEU A 102 10.30 -11.97 1.04
C LEU A 102 9.32 -10.92 1.58
N LEU A 103 8.69 -10.16 0.69
CA LEU A 103 7.75 -9.10 1.06
C LEU A 103 6.54 -9.64 1.83
N PHE A 104 6.01 -10.81 1.47
CA PHE A 104 4.90 -11.42 2.17
C PHE A 104 5.18 -11.54 3.67
N ASN A 105 6.34 -12.06 4.03
CA ASN A 105 6.70 -12.23 5.43
C ASN A 105 6.97 -10.91 6.14
N ILE A 106 7.74 -10.02 5.51
CA ILE A 106 8.25 -8.82 6.16
C ILE A 106 7.17 -7.73 6.24
N LYS A 107 6.50 -7.44 5.14
CA LYS A 107 5.48 -6.38 5.13
C LYS A 107 4.34 -6.67 6.09
N TYR A 108 3.82 -7.89 6.10
CA TYR A 108 2.76 -8.24 7.05
C TYR A 108 3.24 -8.22 8.50
N THR A 109 4.50 -8.58 8.77
CA THR A 109 5.07 -8.45 10.11
C THR A 109 5.11 -6.99 10.56
N VAL A 110 5.57 -6.07 9.73
CA VAL A 110 5.61 -4.63 10.03
C VAL A 110 4.19 -4.05 10.17
N LEU A 111 3.27 -4.42 9.26
CA LEU A 111 1.88 -3.97 9.36
C LEU A 111 1.18 -4.47 10.62
N ARG A 112 1.52 -5.67 11.09
CA ARG A 112 1.01 -6.20 12.37
C ARG A 112 1.54 -5.42 13.57
N ARG A 113 2.82 -4.96 13.52
CA ARG A 113 3.37 -4.04 14.54
C ARG A 113 2.57 -2.72 14.54
N ALA A 114 2.37 -2.13 13.37
CA ALA A 114 1.57 -0.91 13.23
C ALA A 114 0.14 -1.07 13.78
N TYR A 115 -0.51 -2.18 13.50
CA TYR A 115 -1.84 -2.49 14.05
C TYR A 115 -1.83 -2.65 15.57
N ASN A 116 -0.81 -3.29 16.14
CA ASN A 116 -0.68 -3.40 17.58
C ASN A 116 -0.49 -2.02 18.23
N ASN A 117 0.38 -1.18 17.66
CA ASN A 117 0.57 0.18 18.13
C ASN A 117 -0.72 1.01 18.01
N PHE A 118 -1.49 0.81 16.93
CA PHE A 118 -2.81 1.46 16.77
C PHE A 118 -3.80 1.10 17.88
N LYS A 119 -3.80 -0.12 18.38
CA LYS A 119 -4.69 -0.51 19.49
C LYS A 119 -4.40 0.30 20.76
N ASP A 120 -3.13 0.56 21.00
CA ASP A 120 -2.63 1.19 22.22
C ASP A 120 -2.50 2.72 22.11
N ILE A 121 -2.59 3.27 20.89
CA ILE A 121 -2.43 4.71 20.67
C ILE A 121 -3.59 5.51 21.25
N ASP A 122 -3.29 6.61 21.93
CA ASP A 122 -4.29 7.56 22.42
C ASP A 122 -4.51 8.70 21.40
N ASN A 123 -4.93 8.33 20.18
CA ASN A 123 -5.27 9.26 19.11
C ASN A 123 -6.74 9.12 18.73
N VAL A 124 -7.57 9.98 19.31
CA VAL A 124 -9.04 9.95 19.13
C VAL A 124 -9.41 10.11 17.66
N SER A 125 -8.79 11.07 16.95
CA SER A 125 -9.10 11.34 15.54
C SER A 125 -8.84 10.12 14.65
N LEU A 126 -7.70 9.45 14.85
CA LEU A 126 -7.36 8.25 14.07
C LEU A 126 -8.33 7.08 14.35
N LYS A 127 -8.76 6.93 15.60
CA LYS A 127 -9.77 5.92 15.97
C LYS A 127 -11.15 6.25 15.40
N GLU A 128 -11.53 7.52 15.36
CA GLU A 128 -12.78 7.97 14.74
C GLU A 128 -12.76 7.72 13.22
N ASP A 129 -11.66 8.06 12.53
CA ASP A 129 -11.49 7.80 11.10
C ASP A 129 -11.56 6.30 10.78
N PHE A 130 -10.93 5.46 11.60
CA PHE A 130 -11.01 4.00 11.47
C PHE A 130 -12.45 3.48 11.64
N ASN A 131 -13.15 3.93 12.68
CA ASN A 131 -14.54 3.53 12.92
C ASN A 131 -15.46 4.02 11.80
N LYS A 132 -15.23 5.24 11.30
CA LYS A 132 -15.95 5.77 10.15
C LYS A 132 -15.71 4.93 8.90
N PHE A 133 -14.45 4.55 8.63
CA PHE A 133 -14.11 3.68 7.51
C PHE A 133 -14.86 2.34 7.58
N ILE A 134 -14.87 1.68 8.73
CA ILE A 134 -15.62 0.43 8.94
C ILE A 134 -17.10 0.62 8.63
N LYS A 135 -17.70 1.69 9.15
CA LYS A 135 -19.12 1.97 8.94
C LYS A 135 -19.45 2.22 7.47
N ASP A 136 -18.63 3.03 6.81
CA ASP A 136 -18.85 3.45 5.42
C ASP A 136 -18.61 2.30 4.41
N ASN A 137 -17.86 1.28 4.80
CA ASN A 137 -17.48 0.15 3.95
C ASN A 137 -18.08 -1.20 4.38
N LYS A 138 -19.05 -1.18 5.26
CA LYS A 138 -19.63 -2.39 5.89
C LYS A 138 -20.15 -3.41 4.88
N GLU A 139 -20.65 -2.97 3.73
CA GLU A 139 -21.23 -3.84 2.69
C GLU A 139 -20.26 -4.88 2.13
N TRP A 140 -18.95 -4.62 2.17
CA TRP A 140 -17.94 -5.52 1.63
C TRP A 140 -16.83 -5.88 2.65
N LEU A 141 -16.58 -5.02 3.63
CA LEU A 141 -15.42 -5.14 4.53
C LEU A 141 -15.54 -6.33 5.48
N ASP A 142 -16.74 -6.59 6.01
CA ASP A 142 -16.98 -7.68 6.97
C ASP A 142 -16.69 -9.05 6.30
N ASP A 143 -17.24 -9.30 5.13
CA ASP A 143 -17.03 -10.54 4.37
C ASP A 143 -15.58 -10.68 3.90
N TYR A 144 -14.99 -9.59 3.40
CA TYR A 144 -13.59 -9.59 2.97
C TYR A 144 -12.62 -9.88 4.12
N SER A 145 -12.82 -9.24 5.27
CA SER A 145 -11.96 -9.45 6.44
C SER A 145 -12.06 -10.87 6.99
N LEU A 146 -13.27 -11.44 7.01
CA LEU A 146 -13.50 -12.84 7.40
C LEU A 146 -12.81 -13.78 6.41
N TYR A 147 -13.01 -13.57 5.11
CA TYR A 147 -12.35 -14.36 4.07
C TYR A 147 -10.83 -14.34 4.22
N MET A 148 -10.24 -13.17 4.43
CA MET A 148 -8.79 -13.04 4.59
C MET A 148 -8.28 -13.70 5.88
N ALA A 149 -9.04 -13.64 6.96
CA ALA A 149 -8.68 -14.30 8.23
C ALA A 149 -8.73 -15.84 8.15
N VAL A 150 -9.62 -16.40 7.33
CA VAL A 150 -9.72 -17.86 7.12
C VAL A 150 -8.69 -18.36 6.12
N LYS A 151 -8.33 -17.53 5.15
CA LYS A 151 -7.37 -17.89 4.10
C LYS A 151 -5.91 -17.88 4.58
N GLY A 152 -5.56 -16.96 5.51
CA GLY A 152 -4.20 -16.75 6.06
C GLY A 152 -3.88 -17.64 7.21
#